data_ffdca3bb1d86c6ef4b97d15993f14c78
#
_entry.id   ffdca3bb1d86c6ef4b97d15993f14c78
#
_cell.length_a   1.000
_cell.length_b   1.000
_cell.length_c   1.000
_cell.angle_alpha   90.00
_cell.angle_beta   90.00
_cell.angle_gamma   90.00
#
_symmetry.space_group_name_H-M   'P 1'
#
loop_
_entity.id
_entity.type
_entity.pdbx_description
1 polymer ?
#
loop_
_entity_poly.entity_id
_entity_poly.type
_entity_poly.pdbx_seq_one_letter_code
_entity_poly.pdbx_strand_id
1 'polypeptide(L)'
;MSNDLNFYINGEWVKSESNELIDVINPATEEVIGQVTAGTKEDIDKAVSAALEAFSTFQQTTKEQRIELLNNIISEYENRYDDFVQIITKEMGAPIWLSEAAQAKTGIKNIHETLDALKDYEFERPEGDYTLIKEPIGVIGMITPWNWPMNQITTKVSAALA
;
A
#
# COMPACT_ATOMS: atom_id res chain seq x y z
N MET A 1 9.43 17.89 -8.91
CA MET A 1 8.25 18.51 -8.28
C MET A 1 7.62 17.45 -7.41
N SER A 2 7.24 17.78 -6.18
CA SER A 2 6.51 16.89 -5.28
C SER A 2 5.11 16.62 -5.84
N ASN A 3 4.61 15.40 -5.68
CA ASN A 3 3.26 15.01 -6.09
C ASN A 3 2.27 14.99 -4.92
N ASP A 4 2.61 15.63 -3.81
CA ASP A 4 1.87 15.55 -2.54
C ASP A 4 0.41 16.03 -2.64
N LEU A 5 0.12 16.88 -3.64
CA LEU A 5 -1.22 17.39 -3.91
C LEU A 5 -1.99 16.59 -4.98
N ASN A 6 -1.42 15.50 -5.48
CA ASN A 6 -2.02 14.67 -6.52
C ASN A 6 -2.35 13.27 -5.99
N PHE A 7 -3.35 12.64 -6.60
CA PHE A 7 -3.64 11.22 -6.38
C PHE A 7 -3.00 10.37 -7.47
N TYR A 8 -2.56 9.18 -7.10
CA TYR A 8 -2.07 8.21 -8.08
C TYR A 8 -3.22 7.29 -8.48
N ILE A 9 -3.75 7.50 -9.68
CA ILE A 9 -4.91 6.77 -10.20
C ILE A 9 -4.59 6.29 -11.61
N ASN A 10 -4.85 5.03 -11.89
CA ASN A 10 -4.65 4.41 -13.21
C ASN A 10 -3.21 4.58 -13.76
N GLY A 11 -2.20 4.47 -12.90
CA GLY A 11 -0.80 4.60 -13.31
C GLY A 11 -0.30 6.03 -13.48
N GLU A 12 -1.11 7.04 -13.18
CA GLU A 12 -0.78 8.45 -13.37
C GLU A 12 -1.03 9.30 -12.12
N TRP A 13 -0.26 10.39 -11.97
CA TRP A 13 -0.50 11.41 -10.97
C TRP A 13 -1.55 12.39 -11.47
N VAL A 14 -2.74 12.36 -10.89
CA VAL A 14 -3.89 13.17 -11.28
C VAL A 14 -4.22 14.22 -10.21
N LYS A 15 -4.58 15.42 -10.66
CA LYS A 15 -5.05 16.48 -9.77
C LYS A 15 -6.49 16.21 -9.38
N SER A 16 -6.82 16.42 -8.09
CA SER A 16 -8.22 16.45 -7.62
C SER A 16 -8.96 17.64 -8.17
N GLU A 17 -10.28 17.51 -8.27
CA GLU A 17 -11.21 18.64 -8.47
C GLU A 17 -11.35 19.49 -7.19
N SER A 18 -10.95 18.96 -6.03
CA SER A 18 -10.95 19.69 -4.76
C SER A 18 -9.83 20.73 -4.70
N ASN A 19 -10.16 21.88 -4.12
CA ASN A 19 -9.18 22.88 -3.71
C ASN A 19 -8.94 22.88 -2.19
N GLU A 20 -9.58 21.96 -1.47
CA GLU A 20 -9.39 21.82 -0.02
C GLU A 20 -8.07 21.11 0.27
N LEU A 21 -7.27 21.70 1.14
CA LEU A 21 -5.97 21.16 1.57
C LEU A 21 -6.02 20.81 3.04
N ILE A 22 -5.31 19.74 3.37
CA ILE A 22 -5.10 19.27 4.75
C ILE A 22 -3.64 19.49 5.08
N ASP A 23 -3.36 20.21 6.15
CA ASP A 23 -2.01 20.41 6.64
C ASP A 23 -1.45 19.11 7.24
N VAL A 24 -0.21 18.80 6.88
CA VAL A 24 0.58 17.73 7.51
C VAL A 24 1.45 18.40 8.57
N ILE A 25 1.17 18.07 9.83
CA ILE A 25 1.83 18.67 10.98
C ILE A 25 2.82 17.67 11.57
N ASN A 26 4.05 18.11 11.79
CA ASN A 26 5.01 17.34 12.58
C ASN A 26 4.64 17.44 14.07
N PRO A 27 4.20 16.36 14.72
CA PRO A 27 3.73 16.41 16.10
C PRO A 27 4.85 16.66 17.13
N ALA A 28 6.12 16.50 16.74
CA ALA A 28 7.26 16.79 17.62
C ALA A 28 7.64 18.28 17.66
N THR A 29 7.38 19.02 16.57
CA THR A 29 7.70 20.45 16.46
C THR A 29 6.46 21.34 16.39
N GLU A 30 5.28 20.75 16.16
CA GLU A 30 3.99 21.43 15.94
C GLU A 30 3.98 22.32 14.68
N GLU A 31 4.94 22.13 13.78
CA GLU A 31 5.08 22.89 12.54
C GLU A 31 4.37 22.18 11.38
N VAL A 32 3.77 22.96 10.48
CA VAL A 32 3.26 22.45 9.19
C VAL A 32 4.46 22.12 8.30
N ILE A 33 4.59 20.86 7.91
CA ILE A 33 5.69 20.34 7.09
C ILE A 33 5.31 20.07 5.65
N GLY A 34 4.02 20.11 5.34
CA GLY A 34 3.48 19.88 4.01
C GLY A 34 1.97 20.00 3.99
N GLN A 35 1.39 19.74 2.83
CA GLN A 35 -0.05 19.69 2.63
C GLN A 35 -0.41 18.55 1.68
N VAL A 36 -1.59 17.97 1.86
CA VAL A 36 -2.18 17.01 0.94
C VAL A 36 -3.58 17.50 0.54
N THR A 37 -4.05 17.10 -0.62
CA THR A 37 -5.38 17.46 -1.09
C THR A 37 -6.43 16.58 -0.40
N ALA A 38 -7.51 17.19 0.11
CA ALA A 38 -8.69 16.46 0.56
C ALA A 38 -9.40 15.86 -0.65
N GLY A 39 -9.51 14.53 -0.71
CA GLY A 39 -10.17 13.81 -1.80
C GLY A 39 -11.69 14.03 -1.79
N THR A 40 -12.28 13.95 -2.97
CA THR A 40 -13.73 14.03 -3.17
C THR A 40 -14.31 12.64 -3.44
N LYS A 41 -15.64 12.57 -3.46
CA LYS A 41 -16.33 11.36 -3.91
C LYS A 41 -15.97 11.00 -5.36
N GLU A 42 -15.79 12.01 -6.20
CA GLU A 42 -15.45 11.87 -7.62
C GLU A 42 -14.04 11.26 -7.78
N ASP A 43 -13.09 11.63 -6.93
CA ASP A 43 -11.75 11.02 -6.92
C ASP A 43 -11.81 9.54 -6.52
N ILE A 44 -12.63 9.21 -5.53
CA ILE A 44 -12.87 7.81 -5.13
C ILE A 44 -13.53 7.03 -6.27
N ASP A 45 -14.57 7.58 -6.91
CA ASP A 45 -15.25 6.93 -8.02
C ASP A 45 -14.30 6.65 -9.20
N LYS A 46 -13.40 7.61 -9.53
CA LYS A 46 -12.33 7.43 -10.52
C LYS A 46 -11.36 6.30 -10.12
N ALA A 47 -10.91 6.29 -8.88
CA ALA A 47 -9.99 5.27 -8.37
C ALA A 47 -10.61 3.87 -8.37
N VAL A 48 -11.87 3.74 -7.93
CA VAL A 48 -12.61 2.48 -7.95
C VAL A 48 -12.83 1.99 -9.38
N SER A 49 -13.20 2.88 -10.31
CA SER A 49 -13.39 2.52 -11.72
C SER A 49 -12.09 2.00 -12.35
N ALA A 50 -10.96 2.66 -12.10
CA ALA A 50 -9.66 2.21 -12.56
C ALA A 50 -9.25 0.85 -11.95
N ALA A 51 -9.52 0.64 -10.67
CA ALA A 51 -9.24 -0.62 -10.01
C ALA A 51 -10.13 -1.77 -10.54
N LEU A 52 -11.40 -1.52 -10.85
CA LEU A 52 -12.30 -2.50 -11.47
C LEU A 52 -11.84 -2.89 -12.86
N GLU A 53 -11.39 -1.93 -13.66
CA GLU A 53 -10.83 -2.20 -14.98
C GLU A 53 -9.56 -3.06 -14.87
N ALA A 54 -8.62 -2.68 -14.00
CA ALA A 54 -7.39 -3.43 -13.76
C ALA A 54 -7.66 -4.84 -13.21
N PHE A 55 -8.66 -5.01 -12.36
CA PHE A 55 -9.02 -6.30 -11.79
C PHE A 55 -9.37 -7.34 -12.85
N SER A 56 -9.96 -6.93 -13.97
CA SER A 56 -10.34 -7.84 -15.07
C SER A 56 -9.17 -8.66 -15.60
N THR A 57 -7.97 -8.10 -15.60
CA THR A 57 -6.72 -8.75 -16.01
C THR A 57 -5.91 -9.27 -14.83
N PHE A 58 -5.83 -8.50 -13.74
CA PHE A 58 -5.04 -8.86 -12.56
C PHE A 58 -5.51 -10.18 -11.92
N GLN A 59 -6.81 -10.43 -11.86
CA GLN A 59 -7.35 -11.70 -11.34
C GLN A 59 -6.89 -12.94 -12.11
N GLN A 60 -6.38 -12.78 -13.36
CA GLN A 60 -5.86 -13.87 -14.18
C GLN A 60 -4.36 -14.12 -13.97
N THR A 61 -3.69 -13.33 -13.12
CA THR A 61 -2.27 -13.51 -12.85
C THR A 61 -2.00 -14.82 -12.13
N THR A 62 -0.89 -15.47 -12.52
CA THR A 62 -0.46 -16.71 -11.86
C THR A 62 0.19 -16.39 -10.49
N LYS A 63 0.31 -17.43 -9.67
CA LYS A 63 1.02 -17.34 -8.39
C LYS A 63 2.47 -16.84 -8.57
N GLU A 64 3.15 -17.31 -9.61
CA GLU A 64 4.52 -16.90 -9.95
C GLU A 64 4.62 -15.42 -10.31
N GLN A 65 3.67 -14.90 -11.08
CA GLN A 65 3.60 -13.47 -11.42
C GLN A 65 3.37 -12.59 -10.18
N ARG A 66 2.55 -13.05 -9.23
CA ARG A 66 2.32 -12.35 -7.95
C ARG A 66 3.55 -12.41 -7.04
N ILE A 67 4.27 -13.54 -7.02
CA ILE A 67 5.56 -13.68 -6.34
C ILE A 67 6.57 -12.69 -6.93
N GLU A 68 6.67 -12.58 -8.25
CA GLU A 68 7.56 -11.62 -8.92
C GLU A 68 7.18 -10.18 -8.57
N LEU A 69 5.88 -9.84 -8.59
CA LEU A 69 5.38 -8.52 -8.19
C LEU A 69 5.79 -8.16 -6.76
N LEU A 70 5.61 -9.08 -5.80
CA LEU A 70 5.98 -8.84 -4.41
C LEU A 70 7.51 -8.69 -4.24
N ASN A 71 8.31 -9.44 -4.97
CA ASN A 71 9.78 -9.28 -4.99
C ASN A 71 10.18 -7.90 -5.54
N ASN A 72 9.52 -7.42 -6.59
CA ASN A 72 9.78 -6.09 -7.14
C ASN A 72 9.40 -4.99 -6.12
N ILE A 73 8.29 -5.14 -5.41
CA ILE A 73 7.88 -4.22 -4.33
C ILE A 73 8.91 -4.22 -3.19
N ILE A 74 9.43 -5.39 -2.80
CA ILE A 74 10.51 -5.50 -1.79
C ILE A 74 11.73 -4.71 -2.23
N SER A 75 12.20 -4.93 -3.47
CA SER A 75 13.38 -4.25 -4.01
C SER A 75 13.20 -2.73 -4.03
N GLU A 76 12.02 -2.23 -4.46
CA GLU A 76 11.74 -0.80 -4.45
C GLU A 76 11.59 -0.23 -3.02
N TYR A 77 11.08 -1.03 -2.08
CA TYR A 77 11.03 -0.64 -0.69
C TYR A 77 12.43 -0.48 -0.10
N GLU A 78 13.33 -1.44 -0.36
CA GLU A 78 14.73 -1.41 0.09
C GLU A 78 15.47 -0.20 -0.49
N ASN A 79 15.29 0.10 -1.76
CA ASN A 79 15.88 1.27 -2.43
C ASN A 79 15.43 2.60 -1.80
N ARG A 80 14.26 2.64 -1.16
CA ARG A 80 13.66 3.83 -0.54
C ARG A 80 13.57 3.74 0.98
N TYR A 81 14.30 2.81 1.59
CA TYR A 81 14.18 2.56 3.03
C TYR A 81 14.45 3.82 3.87
N ASP A 82 15.52 4.54 3.52
CA ASP A 82 15.89 5.78 4.23
C ASP A 82 14.84 6.88 4.04
N ASP A 83 14.21 6.97 2.87
CA ASP A 83 13.11 7.91 2.63
C ASP A 83 11.93 7.63 3.57
N PHE A 84 11.55 6.35 3.74
CA PHE A 84 10.51 5.96 4.70
C PHE A 84 10.89 6.31 6.13
N VAL A 85 12.12 6.06 6.54
CA VAL A 85 12.62 6.42 7.88
C VAL A 85 12.46 7.92 8.13
N GLN A 86 12.88 8.75 7.16
CA GLN A 86 12.81 10.20 7.29
C GLN A 86 11.37 10.72 7.32
N ILE A 87 10.50 10.22 6.42
CA ILE A 87 9.12 10.70 6.35
C ILE A 87 8.31 10.29 7.59
N ILE A 88 8.48 9.07 8.10
CA ILE A 88 7.84 8.60 9.33
C ILE A 88 8.27 9.48 10.51
N THR A 89 9.55 9.80 10.60
CA THR A 89 10.05 10.68 11.67
C THR A 89 9.41 12.07 11.61
N LYS A 90 9.25 12.62 10.40
CA LYS A 90 8.67 13.97 10.22
C LYS A 90 7.16 14.00 10.41
N GLU A 91 6.43 13.04 9.85
CA GLU A 91 4.96 13.07 9.83
C GLU A 91 4.34 12.48 11.11
N MET A 92 5.01 11.50 11.74
CA MET A 92 4.51 10.82 12.92
C MET A 92 5.19 11.31 14.22
N GLY A 93 6.31 12.05 14.11
CA GLY A 93 7.11 12.51 15.26
C GLY A 93 7.85 11.38 15.98
N ALA A 94 8.00 10.22 15.37
CA ALA A 94 8.75 9.12 15.97
C ALA A 94 10.25 9.48 16.05
N PRO A 95 10.94 9.10 17.13
CA PRO A 95 12.40 9.22 17.17
C PRO A 95 13.03 8.45 16.00
N ILE A 96 14.07 9.02 15.37
CA ILE A 96 14.69 8.46 14.16
C ILE A 96 15.11 7.00 14.34
N TRP A 97 15.66 6.64 15.48
CA TRP A 97 16.04 5.26 15.78
C TRP A 97 14.84 4.29 15.78
N LEU A 98 13.64 4.76 16.20
CA LEU A 98 12.42 3.94 16.20
C LEU A 98 11.88 3.81 14.77
N SER A 99 11.93 4.90 14.01
CA SER A 99 11.53 4.88 12.59
C SER A 99 12.38 3.90 11.79
N GLU A 100 13.68 3.88 12.02
CA GLU A 100 14.63 2.98 11.37
C GLU A 100 14.50 1.52 11.87
N ALA A 101 14.66 1.31 13.18
CA ALA A 101 14.78 -0.05 13.74
C ALA A 101 13.46 -0.82 13.78
N ALA A 102 12.31 -0.13 13.78
CA ALA A 102 11.00 -0.75 13.95
C ALA A 102 9.98 -0.36 12.87
N GLN A 103 9.68 0.93 12.71
CA GLN A 103 8.53 1.39 11.91
C GLN A 103 8.68 1.04 10.43
N ALA A 104 9.77 1.45 9.78
CA ALA A 104 10.04 1.11 8.39
C ALA A 104 10.36 -0.39 8.25
N LYS A 105 11.09 -0.97 9.19
CA LYS A 105 11.46 -2.39 9.16
C LYS A 105 10.25 -3.33 9.22
N THR A 106 9.22 -2.98 9.97
CA THR A 106 8.00 -3.80 10.03
C THR A 106 7.26 -3.79 8.69
N GLY A 107 7.30 -2.67 7.95
CA GLY A 107 6.71 -2.59 6.63
C GLY A 107 7.27 -3.63 5.66
N ILE A 108 8.58 -3.69 5.50
CA ILE A 108 9.22 -4.65 4.59
C ILE A 108 9.07 -6.09 5.08
N LYS A 109 9.13 -6.30 6.41
CA LYS A 109 8.94 -7.62 7.00
C LYS A 109 7.58 -8.22 6.64
N ASN A 110 6.50 -7.44 6.68
CA ASN A 110 5.17 -7.92 6.31
C ASN A 110 5.10 -8.40 4.85
N ILE A 111 5.80 -7.71 3.94
CA ILE A 111 5.81 -8.12 2.53
C ILE A 111 6.54 -9.47 2.38
N HIS A 112 7.66 -9.65 3.07
CA HIS A 112 8.39 -10.94 3.09
C HIS A 112 7.52 -12.07 3.67
N GLU A 113 6.83 -11.83 4.79
CA GLU A 113 5.96 -12.83 5.40
C GLU A 113 4.80 -13.22 4.49
N THR A 114 4.22 -12.24 3.77
CA THR A 114 3.19 -12.53 2.75
C THR A 114 3.77 -13.33 1.60
N LEU A 115 4.95 -12.96 1.10
CA LEU A 115 5.64 -13.68 0.02
C LEU A 115 5.93 -15.12 0.39
N ASP A 116 6.41 -15.36 1.62
CA ASP A 116 6.71 -16.71 2.10
C ASP A 116 5.43 -17.54 2.25
N ALA A 117 4.36 -16.93 2.78
CA ALA A 117 3.07 -17.61 2.85
C ALA A 117 2.50 -17.93 1.45
N LEU A 118 2.66 -17.03 0.47
CA LEU A 118 2.18 -17.24 -0.89
C LEU A 118 2.86 -18.40 -1.61
N LYS A 119 4.16 -18.62 -1.38
CA LYS A 119 4.92 -19.72 -1.99
C LYS A 119 4.27 -21.07 -1.73
N ASP A 120 3.79 -21.28 -0.50
CA ASP A 120 3.19 -22.54 -0.06
C ASP A 120 1.66 -22.55 -0.14
N TYR A 121 1.05 -21.42 -0.54
CA TYR A 121 -0.40 -21.29 -0.55
C TYR A 121 -1.02 -22.03 -1.73
N GLU A 122 -2.04 -22.85 -1.44
CA GLU A 122 -2.83 -23.58 -2.43
C GLU A 122 -4.17 -22.89 -2.66
N PHE A 123 -4.34 -22.31 -3.86
CA PHE A 123 -5.62 -21.73 -4.27
C PHE A 123 -6.66 -22.79 -4.67
N GLU A 124 -6.18 -23.95 -5.08
CA GLU A 124 -7.00 -25.11 -5.42
C GLU A 124 -6.47 -26.33 -4.67
N ARG A 125 -7.35 -27.06 -4.00
CA ARG A 125 -6.98 -28.32 -3.34
C ARG A 125 -8.11 -29.33 -3.42
N PRO A 126 -7.81 -30.61 -3.61
CA PRO A 126 -8.82 -31.68 -3.55
C PRO A 126 -9.30 -31.88 -2.09
N GLU A 127 -10.61 -32.04 -1.94
CA GLU A 127 -11.27 -32.34 -0.66
C GLU A 127 -12.26 -33.49 -0.86
N GLY A 128 -11.74 -34.74 -0.85
CA GLY A 128 -12.57 -35.93 -1.13
C GLY A 128 -13.03 -35.92 -2.59
N ASP A 129 -14.34 -35.85 -2.80
CA ASP A 129 -14.97 -35.93 -4.15
C ASP A 129 -15.12 -34.55 -4.83
N TYR A 130 -14.64 -33.46 -4.20
CA TYR A 130 -14.73 -32.11 -4.77
C TYR A 130 -13.38 -31.39 -4.67
N THR A 131 -13.25 -30.29 -5.40
CA THR A 131 -12.09 -29.39 -5.32
C THR A 131 -12.51 -28.08 -4.68
N LEU A 132 -11.80 -27.67 -3.64
CA LEU A 132 -11.95 -26.35 -3.05
C LEU A 132 -11.15 -25.34 -3.91
N ILE A 133 -11.83 -24.33 -4.42
CA ILE A 133 -11.21 -23.24 -5.20
C ILE A 133 -11.39 -21.94 -4.42
N LYS A 134 -10.30 -21.18 -4.27
CA LYS A 134 -10.30 -19.84 -3.67
C LYS A 134 -10.16 -18.81 -4.78
N GLU A 135 -11.13 -17.94 -4.89
CA GLU A 135 -11.18 -16.89 -5.91
C GLU A 135 -10.94 -15.51 -5.30
N PRO A 136 -10.41 -14.54 -6.08
CA PRO A 136 -10.23 -13.18 -5.61
C PRO A 136 -11.56 -12.52 -5.24
N ILE A 137 -11.55 -11.75 -4.15
CA ILE A 137 -12.76 -11.05 -3.67
C ILE A 137 -13.12 -9.83 -4.53
N GLY A 138 -12.18 -9.29 -5.32
CA GLY A 138 -12.38 -8.10 -6.14
C GLY A 138 -11.62 -6.88 -5.64
N VAL A 139 -12.17 -5.70 -5.88
CA VAL A 139 -11.58 -4.42 -5.47
C VAL A 139 -11.82 -4.19 -3.98
N ILE A 140 -10.78 -3.75 -3.28
CA ILE A 140 -10.77 -3.57 -1.83
C ILE A 140 -10.48 -2.10 -1.50
N GLY A 141 -11.33 -1.49 -0.66
CA GLY A 141 -11.05 -0.20 -0.02
C GLY A 141 -10.22 -0.41 1.25
N MET A 142 -9.04 0.21 1.33
CA MET A 142 -8.14 0.07 2.47
C MET A 142 -8.10 1.35 3.29
N ILE A 143 -8.50 1.27 4.56
CA ILE A 143 -8.40 2.37 5.52
C ILE A 143 -7.33 1.99 6.55
N THR A 144 -6.30 2.83 6.67
CA THR A 144 -5.15 2.60 7.56
C THR A 144 -5.11 3.61 8.70
N PRO A 145 -4.80 3.18 9.94
CA PRO A 145 -4.49 4.11 11.02
C PRO A 145 -3.08 4.71 10.82
N TRP A 146 -2.81 5.80 11.50
CA TRP A 146 -1.61 6.61 11.36
C TRP A 146 -0.40 6.13 12.19
N ASN A 147 -0.62 5.35 13.24
CA ASN A 147 0.36 5.11 14.30
C ASN A 147 1.49 4.13 13.94
N TRP A 148 1.34 3.32 12.89
CA TRP A 148 2.35 2.44 12.29
C TRP A 148 2.18 2.43 10.78
N PRO A 149 2.47 3.54 10.06
CA PRO A 149 2.00 3.75 8.69
C PRO A 149 2.43 2.64 7.74
N MET A 150 3.72 2.33 7.67
CA MET A 150 4.20 1.30 6.74
C MET A 150 3.72 -0.10 7.11
N ASN A 151 3.64 -0.44 8.40
CA ASN A 151 3.04 -1.70 8.84
C ASN A 151 1.59 -1.84 8.34
N GLN A 152 0.78 -0.80 8.51
CA GLN A 152 -0.63 -0.84 8.16
C GLN A 152 -0.87 -0.91 6.65
N ILE A 153 -0.05 -0.20 5.87
CA ILE A 153 -0.11 -0.22 4.40
C ILE A 153 0.30 -1.60 3.89
N THR A 154 1.50 -2.04 4.27
CA THR A 154 2.08 -3.26 3.67
C THR A 154 1.33 -4.52 4.06
N THR A 155 0.84 -4.65 5.30
CA THR A 155 0.01 -5.80 5.72
C THR A 155 -1.23 -5.96 4.85
N LYS A 156 -1.86 -4.85 4.45
CA LYS A 156 -3.08 -4.90 3.63
C LYS A 156 -2.78 -5.04 2.14
N VAL A 157 -1.83 -4.24 1.65
CA VAL A 157 -1.50 -4.22 0.22
C VAL A 157 -0.85 -5.54 -0.21
N SER A 158 0.12 -6.06 0.53
CA SER A 158 0.77 -7.32 0.16
C SER A 158 -0.20 -8.49 0.15
N ALA A 159 -1.09 -8.59 1.16
CA ALA A 159 -2.10 -9.64 1.21
C ALA A 159 -3.17 -9.52 0.11
N ALA A 160 -3.48 -8.29 -0.33
CA ALA A 160 -4.45 -8.07 -1.42
C ALA A 160 -3.86 -8.37 -2.80
N LEU A 161 -2.53 -8.25 -2.95
CA LEU A 161 -1.83 -8.55 -4.20
C LEU A 161 -1.42 -10.03 -4.32
N ALA A 162 -1.32 -10.74 -3.19
CA ALA A 162 -0.99 -12.16 -3.13
C ALA A 162 -2.16 -13.04 -3.57
#